data_93629f3725fc2e802b8d7c7c12950b7e
#
_entry.id   93629f3725fc2e802b8d7c7c12950b7e
#
_cell.length_a   1.000
_cell.length_b   1.000
_cell.length_c   1.000
_cell.angle_alpha   90.00
_cell.angle_beta   90.00
_cell.angle_gamma   90.00
#
_symmetry.space_group_name_H-M   'P 1'
#
loop_
_entity.id
_entity.type
_entity.pdbx_description
1 polymer ?
#
loop_
_entity_poly.entity_id
_entity_poly.type
_entity_poly.pdbx_seq_one_letter_code
_entity_poly.pdbx_strand_id
1 'polypeptide(L)'
;MKKLVIFLTMLLSMLPCLADEGKILPSELGVVQNVQYVDLTDTNVTQTKQAIEVKLLTGQFKGETVELDNMLTGNPYYDIKLTKNTKVILHAEDNGDGVEFSIEDIKRSGTLAWLSLLFCGLLIYVGRKKGLYSLISIGATILLITHLLSPMILHGINPVLASIIVCLLSTAITMYSVGGFNAKSSAAVIGAVLSLAFAGMLSFVTMVTAHLTGFADETSMFLYTAHPELDFISITIATMILATLGAVMDVAMSISSTINEIYEIDKTKGIKDLFVSGMNVGKDIIGTMANTLILVYMGGSLPLLLLAENIDMQKFINLNQVVTETASALIGSIAIVICVPITALVASQMIKCAKNKNDDLNLSL
;
A
#
# COMPACT_ATOMS: atom_id res chain seq x y z
N MET A 1 -12.79 -6.70 -23.26
CA MET A 1 -11.42 -7.23 -23.29
C MET A 1 -10.40 -6.21 -23.77
N LYS A 2 -10.51 -5.61 -24.99
CA LYS A 2 -9.53 -4.59 -25.45
C LYS A 2 -9.35 -3.39 -24.49
N LYS A 3 -10.44 -2.85 -23.92
CA LYS A 3 -10.37 -1.71 -22.95
C LYS A 3 -9.72 -2.09 -21.59
N LEU A 4 -9.83 -3.36 -21.18
CA LEU A 4 -9.20 -3.87 -19.96
C LEU A 4 -7.70 -4.08 -20.15
N VAL A 5 -7.30 -4.60 -21.31
CA VAL A 5 -5.88 -4.76 -21.67
C VAL A 5 -5.21 -3.40 -21.79
N ILE A 6 -5.90 -2.41 -22.40
CA ILE A 6 -5.40 -1.02 -22.48
C ILE A 6 -5.29 -0.40 -21.09
N PHE A 7 -6.25 -0.64 -20.18
CA PHE A 7 -6.19 -0.15 -18.81
C PHE A 7 -5.07 -0.82 -18.00
N LEU A 8 -4.89 -2.15 -18.16
CA LEU A 8 -3.80 -2.88 -17.51
C LEU A 8 -2.42 -2.51 -18.07
N THR A 9 -2.31 -2.28 -19.39
CA THR A 9 -1.08 -1.76 -20.00
C THR A 9 -0.81 -0.31 -19.62
N MET A 10 -1.85 0.51 -19.47
CA MET A 10 -1.74 1.86 -18.94
C MET A 10 -1.31 1.86 -17.47
N LEU A 11 -1.81 0.92 -16.65
CA LEU A 11 -1.37 0.73 -15.26
C LEU A 11 0.10 0.28 -15.17
N LEU A 12 0.53 -0.60 -16.07
CA LEU A 12 1.91 -1.06 -16.18
C LEU A 12 2.87 -0.03 -16.82
N SER A 13 2.35 0.85 -17.69
CA SER A 13 3.15 1.90 -18.34
C SER A 13 3.23 3.20 -17.54
N MET A 14 2.42 3.36 -16.49
CA MET A 14 2.44 4.51 -15.60
C MET A 14 3.40 4.39 -14.41
N LEU A 15 4.21 3.35 -14.34
CA LEU A 15 5.45 3.28 -13.58
C LEU A 15 6.57 3.65 -14.58
N PRO A 16 7.15 4.71 -14.62
CA PRO A 16 7.63 5.78 -13.80
C PRO A 16 7.61 7.16 -14.47
N CYS A 17 7.32 8.19 -13.79
CA CYS A 17 7.81 9.50 -14.17
C CYS A 17 7.98 10.37 -12.92
N LEU A 18 8.99 10.05 -12.15
CA LEU A 18 9.59 10.92 -11.17
C LEU A 18 11.09 10.68 -11.24
N ALA A 19 11.70 11.14 -12.31
CA ALA A 19 13.14 11.32 -12.37
C ALA A 19 13.37 12.61 -13.12
N ASP A 20 13.81 13.59 -12.40
CA ASP A 20 14.26 14.84 -12.99
C ASP A 20 15.72 15.13 -12.64
N GLU A 21 16.39 15.68 -13.66
CA GLU A 21 17.54 16.59 -13.62
C GLU A 21 18.89 16.06 -13.11
N GLY A 22 19.32 15.00 -13.70
CA GLY A 22 20.73 14.73 -14.03
C GLY A 22 20.70 13.85 -15.26
N LYS A 23 21.66 13.89 -16.16
CA LYS A 23 21.80 12.93 -17.26
C LYS A 23 22.06 11.52 -16.71
N ILE A 24 21.12 10.98 -15.96
CA ILE A 24 21.10 9.59 -15.59
C ILE A 24 20.72 8.86 -16.86
N LEU A 25 21.65 8.13 -17.45
CA LEU A 25 21.37 7.24 -18.56
C LEU A 25 20.34 6.23 -18.07
N PRO A 26 19.31 5.90 -18.87
CA PRO A 26 18.29 4.96 -18.44
C PRO A 26 18.93 3.61 -18.10
N SER A 27 18.52 3.03 -16.95
CA SER A 27 18.99 1.72 -16.52
C SER A 27 18.80 0.68 -17.62
N GLU A 28 19.83 -0.08 -17.94
CA GLU A 28 19.81 -1.09 -18.98
C GLU A 28 19.56 -2.50 -18.40
N LEU A 29 18.96 -3.36 -19.22
CA LEU A 29 18.73 -4.75 -18.83
C LEU A 29 19.81 -5.64 -19.42
N GLY A 30 20.35 -6.52 -18.59
CA GLY A 30 21.30 -7.54 -19.00
C GLY A 30 20.91 -8.96 -18.57
N VAL A 31 21.55 -9.94 -19.17
CA VAL A 31 21.49 -11.35 -18.75
C VAL A 31 22.90 -11.84 -18.49
N VAL A 32 23.11 -12.39 -17.32
CA VAL A 32 24.38 -13.00 -16.91
C VAL A 32 24.62 -14.27 -17.72
N GLN A 33 25.70 -14.29 -18.53
CA GLN A 33 26.08 -15.43 -19.34
C GLN A 33 27.05 -16.36 -18.61
N ASN A 34 27.99 -15.78 -17.89
CA ASN A 34 29.01 -16.53 -17.16
C ASN A 34 29.30 -15.87 -15.81
N VAL A 35 29.68 -16.67 -14.81
CA VAL A 35 30.07 -16.21 -13.47
C VAL A 35 31.28 -16.98 -13.03
N GLN A 36 32.34 -16.28 -12.71
CA GLN A 36 33.57 -16.85 -12.14
C GLN A 36 33.81 -16.24 -10.78
N TYR A 37 34.06 -17.09 -9.76
CA TYR A 37 34.42 -16.66 -8.42
C TYR A 37 35.93 -16.51 -8.32
N VAL A 38 36.40 -15.37 -7.88
CA VAL A 38 37.79 -15.09 -7.62
C VAL A 38 37.97 -14.71 -6.17
N ASP A 39 38.65 -15.57 -5.40
CA ASP A 39 38.98 -15.27 -4.03
C ASP A 39 40.19 -14.31 -3.96
N LEU A 40 39.95 -13.14 -3.37
CA LEU A 40 41.00 -12.16 -3.15
C LEU A 40 41.67 -12.42 -1.80
N THR A 41 42.80 -13.10 -1.83
CA THR A 41 43.57 -13.57 -0.65
C THR A 41 44.50 -12.53 -0.03
N ASP A 42 44.53 -11.28 -0.54
CA ASP A 42 45.58 -10.30 -0.21
C ASP A 42 45.25 -9.26 0.84
N THR A 43 44.10 -9.33 1.48
CA THR A 43 43.75 -8.38 2.58
C THR A 43 43.16 -9.15 3.75
N ASN A 44 43.34 -8.64 4.97
CA ASN A 44 42.79 -9.18 6.23
C ASN A 44 41.26 -9.32 6.28
N VAL A 45 40.57 -9.14 5.16
CA VAL A 45 39.12 -9.32 4.93
C VAL A 45 38.98 -10.24 3.74
N THR A 46 38.40 -11.43 3.95
CA THR A 46 38.06 -12.38 2.89
C THR A 46 36.98 -11.75 2.02
N GLN A 47 37.35 -11.06 0.94
CA GLN A 47 36.42 -10.54 -0.05
C GLN A 47 36.39 -11.51 -1.23
N THR A 48 35.22 -11.93 -1.63
CA THR A 48 35.02 -12.75 -2.83
C THR A 48 34.51 -11.85 -3.95
N LYS A 49 35.18 -11.89 -5.09
CA LYS A 49 34.80 -11.17 -6.30
C LYS A 49 34.12 -12.13 -7.25
N GLN A 50 33.00 -11.71 -7.83
CA GLN A 50 32.41 -12.39 -8.98
C GLN A 50 32.82 -11.62 -10.26
N ALA A 51 33.61 -12.22 -11.10
CA ALA A 51 33.81 -11.75 -12.47
C ALA A 51 32.68 -12.31 -13.34
N ILE A 52 31.89 -11.42 -13.93
CA ILE A 52 30.68 -11.78 -14.66
C ILE A 52 30.67 -11.22 -16.07
N GLU A 53 30.19 -12.03 -16.99
CA GLU A 53 29.90 -11.63 -18.35
C GLU A 53 28.39 -11.38 -18.47
N VAL A 54 28.00 -10.17 -18.82
CA VAL A 54 26.60 -9.77 -18.96
C VAL A 54 26.31 -9.35 -20.39
N LYS A 55 25.34 -10.01 -21.03
CA LYS A 55 24.83 -9.62 -22.34
C LYS A 55 23.75 -8.59 -22.20
N LEU A 56 23.89 -7.42 -22.80
CA LEU A 56 22.94 -6.33 -22.79
C LEU A 56 21.70 -6.65 -23.64
N LEU A 57 20.51 -6.44 -23.11
CA LEU A 57 19.23 -6.72 -23.77
C LEU A 57 18.50 -5.46 -24.25
N THR A 58 18.83 -4.31 -23.68
CA THR A 58 18.18 -3.02 -23.98
C THR A 58 19.25 -1.95 -24.20
N GLY A 59 18.82 -0.75 -24.60
CA GLY A 59 19.68 0.41 -24.73
C GLY A 59 20.48 0.49 -26.04
N GLN A 60 21.43 1.41 -26.05
CA GLN A 60 22.26 1.67 -27.22
C GLN A 60 23.25 0.54 -27.53
N PHE A 61 23.68 -0.18 -26.50
CA PHE A 61 24.64 -1.28 -26.56
C PHE A 61 23.98 -2.67 -26.59
N LYS A 62 22.74 -2.74 -27.03
CA LYS A 62 21.98 -3.99 -27.09
C LYS A 62 22.69 -5.06 -27.92
N GLY A 63 22.93 -6.20 -27.29
CA GLY A 63 23.59 -7.36 -27.92
C GLY A 63 25.06 -7.50 -27.59
N GLU A 64 25.69 -6.46 -27.07
CA GLU A 64 27.06 -6.49 -26.60
C GLU A 64 27.19 -7.27 -25.28
N THR A 65 28.38 -7.84 -25.07
CA THR A 65 28.73 -8.53 -23.82
C THR A 65 29.75 -7.69 -23.08
N VAL A 66 29.45 -7.39 -21.82
CA VAL A 66 30.29 -6.56 -20.95
C VAL A 66 30.79 -7.43 -19.81
N GLU A 67 32.07 -7.32 -19.49
CA GLU A 67 32.66 -7.93 -18.31
C GLU A 67 32.54 -6.96 -17.14
N LEU A 68 31.98 -7.45 -16.00
CA LEU A 68 31.75 -6.67 -14.81
C LEU A 68 32.29 -7.38 -13.58
N ASP A 69 32.76 -6.60 -12.65
CA ASP A 69 33.23 -7.06 -11.35
C ASP A 69 32.19 -6.79 -10.26
N ASN A 70 31.66 -7.83 -9.69
CA ASN A 70 30.74 -7.75 -8.55
C ASN A 70 31.47 -8.11 -7.27
N MET A 71 31.73 -7.11 -6.42
CA MET A 71 32.42 -7.30 -5.15
C MET A 71 31.42 -7.74 -4.10
N LEU A 72 31.68 -8.88 -3.45
CA LEU A 72 30.88 -9.40 -2.34
C LEU A 72 31.56 -9.04 -1.02
N THR A 73 30.80 -8.36 -0.16
CA THR A 73 31.28 -7.89 1.16
C THR A 73 31.18 -8.94 2.25
N GLY A 74 30.49 -10.06 1.98
CA GLY A 74 30.11 -11.08 2.95
C GLY A 74 28.83 -10.72 3.74
N ASN A 75 28.28 -9.52 3.54
CA ASN A 75 27.01 -9.13 4.13
C ASN A 75 25.83 -9.40 3.17
N PRO A 76 24.93 -10.34 3.49
CA PRO A 76 23.81 -10.69 2.62
C PRO A 76 22.86 -9.53 2.28
N TYR A 77 22.89 -8.45 3.04
CA TYR A 77 22.04 -7.28 2.79
C TYR A 77 22.53 -6.46 1.58
N TYR A 78 23.85 -6.33 1.44
CA TYR A 78 24.46 -5.57 0.34
C TYR A 78 24.88 -6.44 -0.83
N ASP A 79 25.10 -7.74 -0.60
CA ASP A 79 25.65 -8.63 -1.59
C ASP A 79 24.59 -9.15 -2.57
N ILE A 80 24.69 -8.76 -3.82
CA ILE A 80 23.87 -9.28 -4.91
C ILE A 80 24.57 -10.50 -5.52
N LYS A 81 24.32 -11.71 -5.02
CA LYS A 81 24.88 -12.94 -5.56
C LYS A 81 24.21 -13.29 -6.89
N LEU A 82 25.01 -13.26 -7.96
CA LEU A 82 24.53 -13.53 -9.31
C LEU A 82 24.82 -14.96 -9.73
N THR A 83 23.91 -15.51 -10.53
CA THR A 83 24.02 -16.84 -11.13
C THR A 83 23.78 -16.76 -12.64
N LYS A 84 24.23 -17.76 -13.37
CA LYS A 84 24.01 -17.85 -14.82
C LYS A 84 22.52 -17.74 -15.17
N ASN A 85 22.19 -17.01 -16.23
CA ASN A 85 20.83 -16.69 -16.70
C ASN A 85 20.03 -15.73 -15.79
N THR A 86 20.63 -15.16 -14.76
CA THR A 86 19.97 -14.11 -13.97
C THR A 86 19.83 -12.85 -14.82
N LYS A 87 18.64 -12.26 -14.83
CA LYS A 87 18.40 -10.95 -15.46
C LYS A 87 18.74 -9.86 -14.45
N VAL A 88 19.57 -8.92 -14.84
CA VAL A 88 20.06 -7.82 -14.01
C VAL A 88 19.68 -6.47 -14.60
N ILE A 89 19.58 -5.50 -13.72
CA ILE A 89 19.43 -4.08 -14.03
C ILE A 89 20.84 -3.48 -13.89
N LEU A 90 21.29 -2.78 -14.91
CA LEU A 90 22.59 -2.16 -14.96
C LEU A 90 22.43 -0.65 -15.01
N HIS A 91 23.23 0.03 -14.23
CA HIS A 91 23.42 1.48 -14.35
C HIS A 91 24.56 1.74 -15.34
N ALA A 92 24.34 2.65 -16.27
CA ALA A 92 25.33 3.08 -17.23
C ALA A 92 25.76 4.51 -16.91
N GLU A 93 27.04 4.73 -16.72
CA GLU A 93 27.63 6.04 -16.45
C GLU A 93 28.61 6.41 -17.58
N ASP A 94 28.42 7.58 -18.17
CA ASP A 94 29.30 8.11 -19.19
C ASP A 94 30.35 9.01 -18.55
N ASN A 95 31.55 8.46 -18.39
CA ASN A 95 32.69 9.15 -17.78
C ASN A 95 33.51 9.98 -18.79
N GLY A 96 33.05 10.11 -20.06
CA GLY A 96 33.74 10.86 -21.11
C GLY A 96 34.83 10.07 -21.85
N ASP A 97 35.38 9.04 -21.22
CA ASP A 97 36.37 8.09 -21.84
C ASP A 97 35.71 6.77 -22.28
N GLY A 98 34.41 6.61 -21.99
CA GLY A 98 33.61 5.42 -22.29
C GLY A 98 32.42 5.26 -21.33
N VAL A 99 31.54 4.31 -21.66
CA VAL A 99 30.40 3.99 -20.78
C VAL A 99 30.79 2.86 -19.86
N GLU A 100 30.78 3.14 -18.56
CA GLU A 100 31.02 2.16 -17.52
C GLU A 100 29.67 1.62 -17.02
N PHE A 101 29.58 0.29 -16.88
CA PHE A 101 28.38 -0.37 -16.40
C PHE A 101 28.61 -0.88 -14.98
N SER A 102 27.63 -0.66 -14.11
CA SER A 102 27.59 -1.22 -12.76
C SER A 102 26.28 -1.98 -12.53
N ILE A 103 26.31 -2.98 -11.64
CA ILE A 103 25.14 -3.77 -11.31
C ILE A 103 24.34 -3.00 -10.27
N GLU A 104 23.10 -2.64 -10.63
CA GLU A 104 22.18 -1.95 -9.72
C GLU A 104 21.34 -2.96 -8.91
N ASP A 105 20.71 -3.92 -9.59
CA ASP A 105 19.89 -4.95 -8.92
C ASP A 105 19.53 -6.11 -9.86
N ILE A 106 18.86 -7.13 -9.30
CA ILE A 106 18.27 -8.25 -10.04
C ILE A 106 16.86 -7.87 -10.52
N LYS A 107 16.56 -8.16 -11.79
CA LYS A 107 15.23 -7.94 -12.36
C LYS A 107 14.18 -8.90 -11.77
N ARG A 108 13.42 -8.45 -10.78
CA ARG A 108 12.35 -9.23 -10.10
C ARG A 108 10.96 -9.00 -10.69
N SER A 109 10.82 -8.01 -11.59
CA SER A 109 9.52 -7.58 -12.13
C SER A 109 8.74 -8.68 -12.86
N GLY A 110 9.42 -9.68 -13.44
CA GLY A 110 8.76 -10.80 -14.12
C GLY A 110 7.93 -11.67 -13.17
N THR A 111 8.47 -11.99 -11.99
CA THR A 111 7.76 -12.77 -10.96
C THR A 111 6.58 -11.99 -10.39
N LEU A 112 6.77 -10.68 -10.15
CA LEU A 112 5.68 -9.81 -9.68
C LEU A 112 4.55 -9.69 -10.72
N ALA A 113 4.89 -9.57 -12.00
CA ALA A 113 3.90 -9.52 -13.07
C ALA A 113 3.10 -10.82 -13.15
N TRP A 114 3.75 -11.98 -13.01
CA TRP A 114 3.06 -13.27 -12.99
C TRP A 114 2.10 -13.39 -11.78
N LEU A 115 2.53 -13.02 -10.58
CA LEU A 115 1.69 -13.01 -9.38
C LEU A 115 0.50 -12.05 -9.53
N SER A 116 0.73 -10.87 -10.11
CA SER A 116 -0.33 -9.89 -10.38
C SER A 116 -1.34 -10.42 -11.39
N LEU A 117 -0.89 -11.08 -12.46
CA LEU A 117 -1.78 -11.71 -13.44
C LEU A 117 -2.59 -12.85 -12.82
N LEU A 118 -1.97 -13.68 -11.97
CA LEU A 118 -2.66 -14.74 -11.23
C LEU A 118 -3.74 -14.17 -10.32
N PHE A 119 -3.41 -13.13 -9.54
CA PHE A 119 -4.36 -12.43 -8.67
C PHE A 119 -5.54 -11.85 -9.46
N CYS A 120 -5.26 -11.11 -10.54
CA CYS A 120 -6.29 -10.55 -11.41
C CYS A 120 -7.18 -11.64 -12.02
N GLY A 121 -6.59 -12.74 -12.49
CA GLY A 121 -7.31 -13.86 -13.06
C GLY A 121 -8.24 -14.53 -12.05
N LEU A 122 -7.76 -14.80 -10.84
CA LEU A 122 -8.56 -15.39 -9.76
C LEU A 122 -9.71 -14.46 -9.33
N LEU A 123 -9.42 -13.16 -9.20
CA LEU A 123 -10.41 -12.17 -8.80
C LEU A 123 -11.55 -12.04 -9.84
N ILE A 124 -11.22 -12.08 -11.14
CA ILE A 124 -12.23 -12.08 -12.20
C ILE A 124 -12.99 -13.42 -12.26
N TYR A 125 -12.27 -14.54 -12.11
CA TYR A 125 -12.87 -15.87 -12.18
C TYR A 125 -13.90 -16.08 -11.07
N VAL A 126 -13.57 -15.76 -9.84
CA VAL A 126 -14.43 -15.93 -8.66
C VAL A 126 -15.45 -14.78 -8.56
N GLY A 127 -14.99 -13.54 -8.66
CA GLY A 127 -15.81 -12.34 -8.44
C GLY A 127 -16.65 -11.92 -9.64
N ARG A 128 -16.39 -12.50 -10.83
CA ARG A 128 -17.07 -12.17 -12.09
C ARG A 128 -17.11 -10.64 -12.32
N LYS A 129 -18.31 -10.07 -12.54
CA LYS A 129 -18.48 -8.62 -12.75
C LYS A 129 -18.02 -7.78 -11.53
N LYS A 130 -18.31 -8.24 -10.30
CA LYS A 130 -17.87 -7.55 -9.08
C LYS A 130 -16.35 -7.59 -8.93
N GLY A 131 -15.70 -8.70 -9.28
CA GLY A 131 -14.25 -8.82 -9.32
C GLY A 131 -13.59 -7.84 -10.30
N LEU A 132 -14.21 -7.62 -11.47
CA LEU A 132 -13.73 -6.62 -12.42
C LEU A 132 -13.83 -5.19 -11.86
N TYR A 133 -14.96 -4.84 -11.23
CA TYR A 133 -15.11 -3.52 -10.59
C TYR A 133 -14.14 -3.33 -9.42
N SER A 134 -13.84 -4.39 -8.67
CA SER A 134 -12.84 -4.38 -7.61
C SER A 134 -11.43 -4.10 -8.17
N LEU A 135 -11.05 -4.73 -9.30
CA LEU A 135 -9.77 -4.43 -9.97
C LEU A 135 -9.67 -2.98 -10.44
N ILE A 136 -10.75 -2.46 -11.02
CA ILE A 136 -10.80 -1.03 -11.42
C ILE A 136 -10.61 -0.13 -10.20
N SER A 137 -11.25 -0.47 -9.08
CA SER A 137 -11.13 0.28 -7.84
C SER A 137 -9.72 0.23 -7.26
N ILE A 138 -9.08 -0.94 -7.22
CA ILE A 138 -7.69 -1.10 -6.78
C ILE A 138 -6.76 -0.25 -7.67
N GLY A 139 -6.92 -0.34 -8.98
CA GLY A 139 -6.15 0.47 -9.92
C GLY A 139 -6.34 1.96 -9.71
N ALA A 140 -7.59 2.41 -9.52
CA ALA A 140 -7.88 3.81 -9.23
C ALA A 140 -7.25 4.27 -7.91
N THR A 141 -7.27 3.45 -6.87
CA THR A 141 -6.62 3.76 -5.59
C THR A 141 -5.11 3.91 -5.74
N ILE A 142 -4.46 3.00 -6.47
CA ILE A 142 -3.02 3.10 -6.76
C ILE A 142 -2.72 4.39 -7.53
N LEU A 143 -3.52 4.72 -8.55
CA LEU A 143 -3.36 5.97 -9.30
C LEU A 143 -3.56 7.22 -8.43
N LEU A 144 -4.53 7.20 -7.51
CA LEU A 144 -4.73 8.31 -6.57
C LEU A 144 -3.53 8.49 -5.64
N ILE A 145 -2.93 7.38 -5.17
CA ILE A 145 -1.75 7.46 -4.29
C ILE A 145 -0.53 7.96 -5.09
N THR A 146 -0.26 7.42 -6.27
CA THR A 146 0.96 7.73 -7.03
C THR A 146 0.89 9.08 -7.74
N HIS A 147 -0.28 9.48 -8.29
CA HIS A 147 -0.40 10.67 -9.13
C HIS A 147 -1.13 11.84 -8.45
N LEU A 148 -1.74 11.63 -7.29
CA LEU A 148 -2.38 12.69 -6.55
C LEU A 148 -1.69 12.90 -5.19
N LEU A 149 -1.62 11.86 -4.35
CA LEU A 149 -1.05 12.00 -3.00
C LEU A 149 0.43 12.35 -3.04
N SER A 150 1.23 11.56 -3.77
CA SER A 150 2.69 11.74 -3.80
C SER A 150 3.08 13.13 -4.34
N PRO A 151 2.56 13.61 -5.49
CA PRO A 151 2.85 14.98 -5.95
C PRO A 151 2.34 16.06 -4.99
N MET A 152 1.16 15.90 -4.38
CA MET A 152 0.65 16.88 -3.41
C MET A 152 1.62 17.06 -2.24
N ILE A 153 2.17 15.97 -1.70
CA ILE A 153 3.14 16.02 -0.61
C ILE A 153 4.46 16.67 -1.06
N LEU A 154 4.99 16.27 -2.22
CA LEU A 154 6.23 16.81 -2.78
C LEU A 154 6.11 18.31 -3.14
N HIS A 155 4.93 18.82 -3.47
CA HIS A 155 4.67 20.24 -3.67
C HIS A 155 4.38 21.01 -2.36
N GLY A 156 4.62 20.42 -1.20
CA GLY A 156 4.50 21.08 0.10
C GLY A 156 3.07 21.17 0.67
N ILE A 157 2.11 20.45 0.08
CA ILE A 157 0.76 20.35 0.68
C ILE A 157 0.86 19.45 1.92
N ASN A 158 0.18 19.85 2.99
CA ASN A 158 0.18 19.08 4.24
C ASN A 158 -0.22 17.61 4.00
N PRO A 159 0.65 16.63 4.36
CA PRO A 159 0.42 15.22 4.08
C PRO A 159 -0.88 14.66 4.68
N VAL A 160 -1.30 15.16 5.84
CA VAL A 160 -2.56 14.73 6.50
C VAL A 160 -3.77 15.18 5.68
N LEU A 161 -3.79 16.42 5.20
CA LEU A 161 -4.89 16.90 4.34
C LEU A 161 -4.93 16.15 3.02
N ALA A 162 -3.77 15.95 2.39
CA ALA A 162 -3.65 15.19 1.15
C ALA A 162 -4.16 13.75 1.32
N SER A 163 -3.79 13.07 2.41
CA SER A 163 -4.25 11.70 2.69
C SER A 163 -5.76 11.63 2.93
N ILE A 164 -6.36 12.59 3.65
CA ILE A 164 -7.82 12.64 3.86
C ILE A 164 -8.56 12.78 2.53
N ILE A 165 -8.09 13.66 1.64
CA ILE A 165 -8.69 13.85 0.30
C ILE A 165 -8.62 12.54 -0.50
N VAL A 166 -7.44 11.92 -0.55
CA VAL A 166 -7.24 10.67 -1.28
C VAL A 166 -8.05 9.53 -0.69
N CYS A 167 -8.13 9.41 0.64
CA CYS A 167 -8.95 8.43 1.32
C CYS A 167 -10.45 8.61 0.99
N LEU A 168 -10.94 9.85 0.99
CA LEU A 168 -12.33 10.15 0.62
C LEU A 168 -12.63 9.73 -0.83
N LEU A 169 -11.77 10.12 -1.77
CA LEU A 169 -11.92 9.77 -3.18
C LEU A 169 -11.83 8.26 -3.41
N SER A 170 -10.82 7.60 -2.82
CA SER A 170 -10.65 6.14 -2.91
C SER A 170 -11.85 5.39 -2.34
N THR A 171 -12.33 5.80 -1.14
CA THR A 171 -13.52 5.22 -0.52
C THR A 171 -14.76 5.39 -1.41
N ALA A 172 -14.99 6.58 -1.93
CA ALA A 172 -16.13 6.84 -2.81
C ALA A 172 -16.07 5.99 -4.10
N ILE A 173 -14.92 5.99 -4.78
CA ILE A 173 -14.72 5.19 -5.99
C ILE A 173 -14.94 3.71 -5.70
N THR A 174 -14.35 3.17 -4.64
CA THR A 174 -14.48 1.75 -4.29
C THR A 174 -15.92 1.38 -3.94
N MET A 175 -16.55 2.13 -3.06
CA MET A 175 -17.91 1.84 -2.60
C MET A 175 -18.95 1.93 -3.71
N TYR A 176 -18.85 2.96 -4.56
CA TYR A 176 -19.80 3.12 -5.66
C TYR A 176 -19.50 2.19 -6.83
N SER A 177 -18.25 1.83 -7.08
CA SER A 177 -17.90 0.87 -8.14
C SER A 177 -18.39 -0.55 -7.81
N VAL A 178 -18.24 -1.00 -6.57
CA VAL A 178 -18.58 -2.35 -6.13
C VAL A 178 -20.05 -2.45 -5.70
N GLY A 179 -20.53 -1.46 -4.94
CA GLY A 179 -21.87 -1.45 -4.34
C GLY A 179 -22.95 -0.74 -5.16
N GLY A 180 -22.56 0.03 -6.18
CA GLY A 180 -23.47 0.87 -6.98
C GLY A 180 -23.87 2.16 -6.27
N PHE A 181 -24.52 3.08 -7.00
CA PHE A 181 -25.00 4.36 -6.45
C PHE A 181 -26.34 4.15 -5.73
N ASN A 182 -26.28 3.91 -4.44
CA ASN A 182 -27.46 3.67 -3.58
C ASN A 182 -27.21 4.13 -2.13
N ALA A 183 -28.27 4.15 -1.32
CA ALA A 183 -28.19 4.56 0.08
C ALA A 183 -27.21 3.72 0.91
N LYS A 184 -27.09 2.42 0.60
CA LYS A 184 -26.16 1.50 1.22
C LYS A 184 -24.70 1.95 1.01
N SER A 185 -24.30 2.19 -0.24
CA SER A 185 -22.92 2.62 -0.56
C SER A 185 -22.62 4.00 0.01
N SER A 186 -23.59 4.93 -0.03
CA SER A 186 -23.43 6.28 0.54
C SER A 186 -23.27 6.22 2.07
N ALA A 187 -24.03 5.36 2.75
CA ALA A 187 -23.88 5.17 4.18
C ALA A 187 -22.51 4.57 4.55
N ALA A 188 -22.01 3.61 3.76
CA ALA A 188 -20.70 3.05 3.93
C ALA A 188 -19.58 4.11 3.73
N VAL A 189 -19.69 4.97 2.70
CA VAL A 189 -18.75 6.09 2.50
C VAL A 189 -18.70 7.01 3.70
N ILE A 190 -19.85 7.47 4.18
CA ILE A 190 -19.92 8.38 5.33
C ILE A 190 -19.34 7.70 6.58
N GLY A 191 -19.73 6.44 6.85
CA GLY A 191 -19.22 5.68 7.99
C GLY A 191 -17.70 5.52 7.95
N ALA A 192 -17.15 5.16 6.80
CA ALA A 192 -15.72 5.00 6.62
C ALA A 192 -14.96 6.33 6.79
N VAL A 193 -15.43 7.41 6.16
CA VAL A 193 -14.76 8.73 6.23
C VAL A 193 -14.75 9.27 7.66
N LEU A 194 -15.85 9.16 8.40
CA LEU A 194 -15.89 9.59 9.81
C LEU A 194 -14.94 8.77 10.69
N SER A 195 -14.85 7.48 10.44
CA SER A 195 -13.94 6.60 11.19
C SER A 195 -12.47 6.88 10.88
N LEU A 196 -12.15 7.18 9.61
CA LEU A 196 -10.80 7.59 9.20
C LEU A 196 -10.41 8.96 9.75
N ALA A 197 -11.35 9.91 9.81
CA ALA A 197 -11.10 11.20 10.45
C ALA A 197 -10.78 11.04 11.95
N PHE A 198 -11.48 10.12 12.62
CA PHE A 198 -11.17 9.76 14.00
C PHE A 198 -9.78 9.10 14.13
N ALA A 199 -9.44 8.18 13.24
CA ALA A 199 -8.11 7.57 13.19
C ALA A 199 -7.01 8.61 13.02
N GLY A 200 -7.20 9.58 12.12
CA GLY A 200 -6.26 10.68 11.90
C GLY A 200 -6.08 11.56 13.14
N MET A 201 -7.18 11.87 13.84
CA MET A 201 -7.10 12.61 15.10
C MET A 201 -6.33 11.82 16.18
N LEU A 202 -6.60 10.52 16.29
CA LEU A 202 -5.90 9.66 17.25
C LEU A 202 -4.43 9.50 16.89
N SER A 203 -4.10 9.38 15.60
CA SER A 203 -2.72 9.35 15.12
C SER A 203 -1.97 10.63 15.51
N PHE A 204 -2.58 11.79 15.28
CA PHE A 204 -1.98 13.08 15.68
C PHE A 204 -1.72 13.15 17.18
N VAL A 205 -2.71 12.78 18.01
CA VAL A 205 -2.54 12.76 19.48
C VAL A 205 -1.40 11.82 19.88
N THR A 206 -1.34 10.64 19.28
CA THR A 206 -0.29 9.63 19.58
C THR A 206 1.10 10.15 19.19
N MET A 207 1.24 10.75 17.99
CA MET A 207 2.52 11.32 17.54
C MET A 207 3.05 12.39 18.51
N VAL A 208 2.17 13.26 19.00
CA VAL A 208 2.54 14.33 19.93
C VAL A 208 2.85 13.78 21.31
N THR A 209 2.01 12.89 21.86
CA THR A 209 2.16 12.41 23.25
C THR A 209 3.30 11.41 23.40
N ALA A 210 3.58 10.60 22.40
CA ALA A 210 4.67 9.65 22.39
C ALA A 210 6.00 10.28 21.87
N HIS A 211 6.00 11.57 21.53
CA HIS A 211 7.17 12.29 21.01
C HIS A 211 7.83 11.59 19.81
N LEU A 212 7.01 11.04 18.89
CA LEU A 212 7.50 10.32 17.71
C LEU A 212 8.05 11.32 16.68
N THR A 213 9.19 10.97 16.11
CA THR A 213 9.91 11.86 15.18
C THR A 213 9.48 11.74 13.73
N GLY A 214 8.70 10.70 13.37
CA GLY A 214 8.35 10.39 12.00
C GLY A 214 9.39 9.55 11.23
N PHE A 215 10.55 9.28 11.85
CA PHE A 215 11.59 8.43 11.26
C PHE A 215 11.47 7.01 11.82
N ALA A 216 10.64 6.20 11.23
CA ALA A 216 10.40 4.83 11.68
C ALA A 216 11.36 3.80 11.05
N ASP A 217 11.90 4.10 9.87
CA ASP A 217 12.71 3.19 9.06
C ASP A 217 13.84 3.92 8.30
N GLU A 218 14.73 3.13 7.69
CA GLU A 218 15.83 3.66 6.85
C GLU A 218 15.31 4.42 5.62
N THR A 219 14.16 4.03 5.07
CA THR A 219 13.56 4.67 3.89
C THR A 219 13.22 6.14 4.20
N SER A 220 12.74 6.41 5.41
CA SER A 220 12.48 7.77 5.89
C SER A 220 13.75 8.62 5.95
N MET A 221 14.91 8.01 6.29
CA MET A 221 16.20 8.69 6.28
C MET A 221 16.67 9.03 4.86
N PHE A 222 16.52 8.10 3.91
CA PHE A 222 16.83 8.37 2.50
C PHE A 222 15.94 9.48 1.93
N LEU A 223 14.66 9.45 2.22
CA LEU A 223 13.73 10.51 1.80
C LEU A 223 14.12 11.87 2.40
N TYR A 224 14.53 11.90 3.67
CA TYR A 224 15.01 13.14 4.30
C TYR A 224 16.26 13.70 3.61
N THR A 225 17.17 12.85 3.17
CA THR A 225 18.37 13.28 2.45
C THR A 225 18.02 13.94 1.11
N ALA A 226 16.99 13.41 0.41
CA ALA A 226 16.53 13.96 -0.86
C ALA A 226 15.61 15.19 -0.69
N HIS A 227 14.76 15.19 0.35
CA HIS A 227 13.71 16.18 0.60
C HIS A 227 13.65 16.56 2.08
N PRO A 228 14.64 17.34 2.60
CA PRO A 228 14.71 17.71 4.02
C PRO A 228 13.60 18.68 4.46
N GLU A 229 12.91 19.30 3.51
CA GLU A 229 11.79 20.24 3.73
C GLU A 229 10.47 19.56 4.08
N LEU A 230 10.37 18.22 3.95
CA LEU A 230 9.12 17.48 4.20
C LEU A 230 8.85 17.32 5.70
N ASP A 231 7.56 17.39 6.07
CA ASP A 231 7.11 17.13 7.43
C ASP A 231 6.89 15.61 7.66
N PHE A 232 7.90 14.94 8.22
CA PHE A 232 7.90 13.49 8.47
C PHE A 232 6.86 13.06 9.50
N ILE A 233 6.52 13.93 10.47
CA ILE A 233 5.44 13.65 11.44
C ILE A 233 4.11 13.54 10.70
N SER A 234 3.80 14.52 9.85
CA SER A 234 2.56 14.51 9.06
C SER A 234 2.53 13.39 8.02
N ILE A 235 3.67 12.99 7.45
CA ILE A 235 3.79 11.82 6.56
C ILE A 235 3.45 10.54 7.32
N THR A 236 3.99 10.35 8.52
CA THR A 236 3.69 9.17 9.34
C THR A 236 2.20 9.10 9.74
N ILE A 237 1.57 10.24 10.09
CA ILE A 237 0.13 10.30 10.33
C ILE A 237 -0.65 9.90 9.07
N ALA A 238 -0.26 10.43 7.91
CA ALA A 238 -0.88 10.08 6.63
C ALA A 238 -0.76 8.58 6.32
N THR A 239 0.40 7.97 6.60
CA THR A 239 0.62 6.53 6.45
C THR A 239 -0.30 5.72 7.36
N MET A 240 -0.46 6.11 8.63
CA MET A 240 -1.39 5.45 9.56
C MET A 240 -2.85 5.51 9.08
N ILE A 241 -3.28 6.66 8.54
CA ILE A 241 -4.63 6.82 7.97
C ILE A 241 -4.82 5.90 6.76
N LEU A 242 -3.86 5.91 5.82
CA LEU A 242 -3.92 5.08 4.60
C LEU A 242 -3.91 3.59 4.91
N ALA A 243 -3.09 3.16 5.85
CA ALA A 243 -3.00 1.75 6.25
C ALA A 243 -4.32 1.24 6.87
N THR A 244 -5.06 2.12 7.54
CA THR A 244 -6.36 1.80 8.13
C THR A 244 -7.50 1.77 7.10
N LEU A 245 -7.34 2.47 5.97
CA LEU A 245 -8.38 2.70 4.96
C LEU A 245 -9.07 1.41 4.49
N GLY A 246 -8.29 0.40 4.09
CA GLY A 246 -8.84 -0.84 3.54
C GLY A 246 -9.75 -1.56 4.53
N ALA A 247 -9.27 -1.77 5.75
CA ALA A 247 -10.02 -2.47 6.79
C ALA A 247 -11.31 -1.73 7.21
N VAL A 248 -11.24 -0.41 7.33
CA VAL A 248 -12.42 0.43 7.64
C VAL A 248 -13.45 0.38 6.52
N MET A 249 -13.00 0.40 5.25
CA MET A 249 -13.90 0.27 4.10
C MET A 249 -14.66 -1.06 4.11
N ASP A 250 -13.97 -2.17 4.35
CA ASP A 250 -14.58 -3.50 4.35
C ASP A 250 -15.63 -3.64 5.45
N VAL A 251 -15.34 -3.13 6.64
CA VAL A 251 -16.29 -3.12 7.77
C VAL A 251 -17.50 -2.25 7.46
N ALA A 252 -17.29 -1.03 6.98
CA ALA A 252 -18.38 -0.12 6.63
C ALA A 252 -19.31 -0.71 5.56
N MET A 253 -18.74 -1.32 4.53
CA MET A 253 -19.53 -1.96 3.46
C MET A 253 -20.30 -3.18 3.95
N SER A 254 -19.67 -4.02 4.78
CA SER A 254 -20.30 -5.21 5.34
C SER A 254 -21.49 -4.87 6.21
N ILE A 255 -21.34 -3.91 7.12
CA ILE A 255 -22.44 -3.46 8.01
C ILE A 255 -23.57 -2.82 7.22
N SER A 256 -23.23 -1.90 6.31
CA SER A 256 -24.24 -1.21 5.50
C SER A 256 -24.98 -2.17 4.58
N SER A 257 -24.27 -3.17 4.00
CA SER A 257 -24.89 -4.22 3.20
C SER A 257 -25.84 -5.09 4.01
N THR A 258 -25.44 -5.51 5.20
CA THR A 258 -26.27 -6.32 6.09
C THR A 258 -27.55 -5.58 6.50
N ILE A 259 -27.44 -4.31 6.88
CA ILE A 259 -28.60 -3.48 7.23
C ILE A 259 -29.55 -3.34 6.04
N ASN A 260 -29.02 -3.14 4.84
CA ASN A 260 -29.84 -3.08 3.62
C ASN A 260 -30.56 -4.40 3.33
N GLU A 261 -29.90 -5.55 3.45
CA GLU A 261 -30.51 -6.86 3.25
C GLU A 261 -31.61 -7.13 4.28
N ILE A 262 -31.39 -6.81 5.56
CA ILE A 262 -32.39 -6.98 6.62
C ILE A 262 -33.63 -6.12 6.34
N TYR A 263 -33.42 -4.90 5.86
CA TYR A 263 -34.54 -4.01 5.50
C TYR A 263 -35.31 -4.49 4.27
N GLU A 264 -34.62 -5.07 3.28
CA GLU A 264 -35.31 -5.65 2.10
C GLU A 264 -36.18 -6.85 2.46
N ILE A 265 -35.74 -7.67 3.42
CA ILE A 265 -36.53 -8.83 3.90
C ILE A 265 -37.74 -8.37 4.72
N ASP A 266 -37.54 -7.36 5.58
CA ASP A 266 -38.62 -6.89 6.47
C ASP A 266 -38.62 -5.35 6.55
N LYS A 267 -39.42 -4.74 5.70
CA LYS A 267 -39.59 -3.27 5.59
C LYS A 267 -40.27 -2.65 6.80
N THR A 268 -40.87 -3.44 7.69
CA THR A 268 -41.57 -2.93 8.90
C THR A 268 -40.60 -2.55 10.02
N LYS A 269 -39.32 -3.02 9.94
CA LYS A 269 -38.33 -2.76 10.96
C LYS A 269 -38.04 -1.27 11.17
N GLY A 270 -37.94 -0.92 12.44
CA GLY A 270 -37.57 0.44 12.88
C GLY A 270 -36.09 0.73 12.71
N ILE A 271 -35.71 2.02 12.75
CA ILE A 271 -34.31 2.44 12.73
C ILE A 271 -33.52 1.78 13.86
N LYS A 272 -34.13 1.68 15.04
CA LYS A 272 -33.50 1.06 16.21
C LYS A 272 -33.23 -0.42 16.02
N ASP A 273 -34.17 -1.17 15.39
CA ASP A 273 -33.99 -2.60 15.13
C ASP A 273 -32.90 -2.85 14.08
N LEU A 274 -32.85 -2.01 13.04
CA LEU A 274 -31.80 -2.04 12.02
C LEU A 274 -30.42 -1.71 12.61
N PHE A 275 -30.36 -0.70 13.50
CA PHE A 275 -29.13 -0.36 14.20
C PHE A 275 -28.63 -1.51 15.07
N VAL A 276 -29.52 -2.10 15.91
CA VAL A 276 -29.14 -3.24 16.77
C VAL A 276 -28.68 -4.43 15.93
N SER A 277 -29.34 -4.71 14.81
CA SER A 277 -28.93 -5.78 13.90
C SER A 277 -27.54 -5.51 13.29
N GLY A 278 -27.28 -4.28 12.85
CA GLY A 278 -25.96 -3.86 12.37
C GLY A 278 -24.88 -3.97 13.44
N MET A 279 -25.18 -3.57 14.68
CA MET A 279 -24.28 -3.71 15.82
C MET A 279 -23.96 -5.16 16.16
N ASN A 280 -24.93 -6.08 16.06
CA ASN A 280 -24.68 -7.50 16.34
C ASN A 280 -23.73 -8.11 15.32
N VAL A 281 -23.96 -7.88 14.02
CA VAL A 281 -23.03 -8.31 12.97
C VAL A 281 -21.67 -7.62 13.12
N GLY A 282 -21.67 -6.35 13.45
CA GLY A 282 -20.42 -5.60 13.65
C GLY A 282 -19.55 -6.15 14.78
N LYS A 283 -20.15 -6.67 15.87
CA LYS A 283 -19.40 -7.30 16.97
C LYS A 283 -18.61 -8.53 16.52
N ASP A 284 -19.20 -9.33 15.62
CA ASP A 284 -18.51 -10.51 15.08
C ASP A 284 -17.34 -10.10 14.16
N ILE A 285 -17.53 -9.03 13.38
CA ILE A 285 -16.52 -8.51 12.47
C ILE A 285 -15.34 -7.88 13.22
N ILE A 286 -15.61 -7.12 14.32
CA ILE A 286 -14.55 -6.46 15.11
C ILE A 286 -13.46 -7.44 15.51
N GLY A 287 -13.84 -8.59 16.10
CA GLY A 287 -12.87 -9.55 16.62
C GLY A 287 -11.93 -10.10 15.54
N THR A 288 -12.45 -10.41 14.37
CA THR A 288 -11.66 -10.97 13.26
C THR A 288 -10.81 -9.91 12.57
N MET A 289 -11.38 -8.75 12.28
CA MET A 289 -10.69 -7.70 11.52
C MET A 289 -9.62 -6.98 12.34
N ALA A 290 -9.88 -6.70 13.62
CA ALA A 290 -8.87 -6.12 14.51
C ALA A 290 -7.67 -7.06 14.70
N ASN A 291 -7.93 -8.37 14.88
CA ASN A 291 -6.87 -9.36 14.97
C ASN A 291 -6.06 -9.46 13.68
N THR A 292 -6.73 -9.43 12.51
CA THR A 292 -6.04 -9.45 11.21
C THR A 292 -5.09 -8.26 11.07
N LEU A 293 -5.53 -7.05 11.46
CA LEU A 293 -4.71 -5.85 11.37
C LEU A 293 -3.48 -5.93 12.28
N ILE A 294 -3.66 -6.37 13.53
CA ILE A 294 -2.55 -6.58 14.46
C ILE A 294 -1.54 -7.61 13.89
N LEU A 295 -2.03 -8.72 13.34
CA LEU A 295 -1.17 -9.76 12.76
C LEU A 295 -0.41 -9.29 11.52
N VAL A 296 -1.00 -8.43 10.69
CA VAL A 296 -0.32 -7.84 9.53
C VAL A 296 0.86 -6.98 9.97
N TYR A 297 0.66 -6.12 10.97
CA TYR A 297 1.74 -5.29 11.51
C TYR A 297 2.80 -6.12 12.22
N MET A 298 2.40 -7.06 13.08
CA MET A 298 3.36 -7.95 13.75
C MET A 298 4.14 -8.81 12.76
N GLY A 299 3.49 -9.30 11.70
CA GLY A 299 4.14 -10.08 10.65
C GLY A 299 5.18 -9.26 9.88
N GLY A 300 4.86 -8.02 9.53
CA GLY A 300 5.80 -7.09 8.89
C GLY A 300 6.99 -6.72 9.78
N SER A 301 6.77 -6.66 11.10
CA SER A 301 7.80 -6.32 12.10
C SER A 301 8.48 -7.54 12.72
N LEU A 302 8.33 -8.75 12.16
CA LEU A 302 8.90 -9.96 12.73
C LEU A 302 10.42 -9.89 12.98
N PRO A 303 11.27 -9.36 12.06
CA PRO A 303 12.69 -9.21 12.34
C PRO A 303 12.98 -8.29 13.55
N LEU A 304 12.17 -7.24 13.71
CA LEU A 304 12.28 -6.32 14.84
C LEU A 304 11.91 -7.03 16.16
N LEU A 305 10.90 -7.89 16.16
CA LEU A 305 10.52 -8.69 17.34
C LEU A 305 11.62 -9.68 17.74
N LEU A 306 12.31 -10.30 16.76
CA LEU A 306 13.45 -11.19 17.04
C LEU A 306 14.64 -10.43 17.64
N LEU A 307 14.79 -9.15 17.30
CA LEU A 307 15.83 -8.31 17.90
C LEU A 307 15.61 -8.05 19.40
N ALA A 308 14.37 -8.20 19.89
CA ALA A 308 14.03 -8.04 21.31
C ALA A 308 14.83 -8.94 22.25
N GLU A 309 15.27 -10.12 21.81
CA GLU A 309 16.11 -11.01 22.62
C GLU A 309 17.49 -10.43 22.96
N ASN A 310 17.97 -9.48 22.13
CA ASN A 310 19.30 -8.90 22.25
C ASN A 310 19.30 -7.50 22.85
N ILE A 311 18.14 -6.97 23.22
CA ILE A 311 17.97 -5.59 23.70
C ILE A 311 17.18 -5.62 25.02
N ASP A 312 17.56 -4.75 25.96
CA ASP A 312 16.77 -4.55 27.17
C ASP A 312 15.30 -4.23 26.84
N MET A 313 14.36 -4.89 27.51
CA MET A 313 12.92 -4.79 27.19
C MET A 313 12.41 -3.35 27.33
N GLN A 314 12.88 -2.57 28.32
CA GLN A 314 12.44 -1.17 28.45
C GLN A 314 12.92 -0.33 27.27
N LYS A 315 14.13 -0.58 26.79
CA LYS A 315 14.66 0.09 25.60
C LYS A 315 13.90 -0.35 24.36
N PHE A 316 13.64 -1.67 24.20
CA PHE A 316 12.96 -2.23 23.04
C PHE A 316 11.57 -1.63 22.83
N ILE A 317 10.71 -1.63 23.85
CA ILE A 317 9.32 -1.11 23.75
C ILE A 317 9.26 0.41 23.53
N ASN A 318 10.37 1.13 23.76
CA ASN A 318 10.47 2.59 23.54
C ASN A 318 11.25 2.93 22.25
N LEU A 319 11.67 1.95 21.44
CA LEU A 319 12.24 2.24 20.12
C LEU A 319 11.18 2.93 19.25
N ASN A 320 11.58 4.01 18.58
CA ASN A 320 10.68 4.80 17.73
C ASN A 320 9.94 3.93 16.72
N GLN A 321 10.63 2.97 16.09
CA GLN A 321 10.04 2.02 15.14
C GLN A 321 9.00 1.12 15.81
N VAL A 322 9.30 0.53 16.98
CA VAL A 322 8.36 -0.34 17.72
C VAL A 322 7.11 0.42 18.13
N VAL A 323 7.28 1.64 18.65
CA VAL A 323 6.14 2.49 19.06
C VAL A 323 5.30 2.86 17.84
N THR A 324 5.91 3.26 16.73
CA THR A 324 5.19 3.66 15.51
C THR A 324 4.38 2.50 14.93
N GLU A 325 4.95 1.30 14.80
CA GLU A 325 4.27 0.12 14.30
C GLU A 325 3.12 -0.33 15.22
N THR A 326 3.38 -0.35 16.54
CA THR A 326 2.37 -0.72 17.54
C THR A 326 1.23 0.29 17.56
N ALA A 327 1.54 1.59 17.50
CA ALA A 327 0.55 2.65 17.42
C ALA A 327 -0.32 2.51 16.15
N SER A 328 0.30 2.26 14.99
CA SER A 328 -0.41 2.05 13.73
C SER A 328 -1.41 0.90 13.82
N ALA A 329 -0.99 -0.25 14.39
CA ALA A 329 -1.85 -1.41 14.59
C ALA A 329 -3.03 -1.11 15.54
N LEU A 330 -2.76 -0.44 16.65
CA LEU A 330 -3.79 -0.10 17.64
C LEU A 330 -4.77 0.96 17.11
N ILE A 331 -4.27 2.02 16.48
CA ILE A 331 -5.11 3.09 15.91
C ILE A 331 -6.03 2.52 14.83
N GLY A 332 -5.48 1.69 13.94
CA GLY A 332 -6.28 1.00 12.93
C GLY A 332 -7.35 0.10 13.53
N SER A 333 -7.02 -0.66 14.57
CA SER A 333 -7.97 -1.51 15.28
C SER A 333 -9.06 -0.71 16.00
N ILE A 334 -8.71 0.40 16.64
CA ILE A 334 -9.67 1.32 17.26
C ILE A 334 -10.60 1.93 16.21
N ALA A 335 -10.06 2.33 15.05
CA ALA A 335 -10.87 2.87 13.95
C ALA A 335 -11.90 1.86 13.44
N ILE A 336 -11.55 0.58 13.35
CA ILE A 336 -12.47 -0.52 13.01
C ILE A 336 -13.58 -0.61 14.07
N VAL A 337 -13.25 -0.59 15.36
CA VAL A 337 -14.23 -0.67 16.45
C VAL A 337 -15.23 0.48 16.37
N ILE A 338 -14.74 1.70 16.13
CA ILE A 338 -15.58 2.91 16.03
C ILE A 338 -16.38 2.94 14.72
N CYS A 339 -15.84 2.36 13.64
CA CYS A 339 -16.54 2.28 12.36
C CYS A 339 -17.88 1.53 12.48
N VAL A 340 -17.96 0.52 13.34
CA VAL A 340 -19.18 -0.28 13.53
C VAL A 340 -20.38 0.56 13.97
N PRO A 341 -20.36 1.25 15.12
CA PRO A 341 -21.51 2.04 15.57
C PRO A 341 -21.81 3.23 14.64
N ILE A 342 -20.79 3.88 14.10
CA ILE A 342 -20.99 5.01 13.18
C ILE A 342 -21.70 4.53 11.91
N THR A 343 -21.21 3.48 11.29
CA THR A 343 -21.80 2.96 10.04
C THR A 343 -23.19 2.39 10.30
N ALA A 344 -23.39 1.65 11.39
CA ALA A 344 -24.69 1.13 11.76
C ALA A 344 -25.74 2.24 11.97
N LEU A 345 -25.36 3.35 12.61
CA LEU A 345 -26.22 4.50 12.81
C LEU A 345 -26.58 5.17 11.48
N VAL A 346 -25.57 5.50 10.67
CA VAL A 346 -25.75 6.18 9.39
C VAL A 346 -26.57 5.30 8.43
N ALA A 347 -26.24 4.01 8.31
CA ALA A 347 -26.93 3.10 7.41
C ALA A 347 -28.38 2.86 7.79
N SER A 348 -28.69 2.68 9.10
CA SER A 348 -30.07 2.49 9.57
C SER A 348 -30.97 3.69 9.27
N GLN A 349 -30.42 4.91 9.38
CA GLN A 349 -31.16 6.14 9.04
C GLN A 349 -31.31 6.31 7.52
N MET A 350 -30.21 6.28 6.77
CA MET A 350 -30.22 6.57 5.35
C MET A 350 -31.02 5.55 4.53
N ILE A 351 -30.88 4.26 4.81
CA ILE A 351 -31.59 3.20 4.08
C ILE A 351 -33.09 3.32 4.30
N LYS A 352 -33.53 3.53 5.53
CA LYS A 352 -34.95 3.70 5.84
C LYS A 352 -35.53 4.97 5.22
N CYS A 353 -34.87 6.12 5.34
CA CYS A 353 -35.35 7.39 4.78
C CYS A 353 -35.38 7.36 3.24
N ALA A 354 -34.37 6.81 2.57
CA ALA A 354 -34.33 6.76 1.11
C ALA A 354 -35.45 5.90 0.52
N LYS A 355 -35.83 4.83 1.21
CA LYS A 355 -36.86 3.90 0.70
C LYS A 355 -38.28 4.33 1.04
N ASN A 356 -38.53 4.97 2.19
CA ASN A 356 -39.82 5.61 2.48
C ASN A 356 -40.18 6.64 1.40
N LYS A 357 -39.19 7.44 0.94
CA LYS A 357 -39.38 8.41 -0.13
C LYS A 357 -39.75 7.79 -1.48
N ASN A 358 -39.22 6.61 -1.78
CA ASN A 358 -39.55 5.89 -3.03
C ASN A 358 -40.94 5.23 -2.97
N ASP A 359 -41.33 4.74 -1.78
CA ASP A 359 -42.69 4.16 -1.58
C ASP A 359 -43.77 5.25 -1.66
N ASP A 360 -43.51 6.44 -1.11
CA ASP A 360 -44.41 7.59 -1.20
C ASP A 360 -44.56 8.10 -2.65
N LEU A 361 -43.47 8.09 -3.44
CA LEU A 361 -43.50 8.46 -4.86
C LEU A 361 -44.29 7.45 -5.71
N ASN A 362 -44.19 6.16 -5.41
CA ASN A 362 -44.94 5.10 -6.11
C ASN A 362 -46.43 5.05 -5.73
N LEU A 363 -46.80 5.59 -4.58
CA LEU A 363 -48.22 5.74 -4.16
C LEU A 363 -48.89 7.00 -4.72
N SER A 364 -48.08 7.94 -5.24
CA SER A 364 -48.57 9.21 -5.82
C SER A 364 -48.70 9.17 -7.37
N LEU A 365 -48.30 8.08 -7.99
CA LEU A 365 -48.48 7.74 -9.44
C LEU A 365 -49.57 6.72 -9.61
#